data_36813fe3e932e97650f05a313b023589
#
_entry.id   36813fe3e932e97650f05a313b023589
#
_cell.length_a   1.000
_cell.length_b   1.000
_cell.length_c   1.000
_cell.angle_alpha   90.00
_cell.angle_beta   90.00
_cell.angle_gamma   90.00
#
_symmetry.space_group_name_H-M   'P 1'
#
loop_
_entity.id
_entity.type
_entity.pdbx_description
1 polymer ?
#
loop_
_entity_poly.entity_id
_entity_poly.type
_entity_poly.pdbx_seq_one_letter_code
_entity_poly.pdbx_strand_id
1 'polypeptide(L)'
;MKNRKIVVLVCIALIFISILMCFSKKIDVTKYTISNKKIPEEFNGFKILQLSDFHSEGYRDTTERLIDKVKNINPDIIVMTGDMVSWDMENIEEVKILIKSLSEVYPIYYIDGNHEHLAEVLRQGRYEAFNKFMQELGVTTIKNDYVEIYKGDKYINLYGINLPLDGATGVYVDKFQLEKNYVEKTLPEADGEEFNILLAHTPTFIKQYSKWGADLVLAGHMHGGIARIPFTNIGLLSPGRTIFPKYAAGKFKVRNSTMIVNRGIGTSSFKLRIFNNPEITVITLKSK
;
A
#
# COMPACT_ATOMS: atom_id res chain seq x y z
N MET A 1 30.15 -25.69 31.78
CA MET A 1 30.77 -25.36 30.48
C MET A 1 30.00 -25.91 29.27
N LYS A 2 29.56 -27.17 29.27
CA LYS A 2 28.87 -27.81 28.13
C LYS A 2 27.56 -27.09 27.73
N ASN A 3 26.71 -26.73 28.70
CA ASN A 3 25.44 -26.04 28.46
C ASN A 3 25.64 -24.62 27.88
N ARG A 4 26.70 -23.92 28.29
CA ARG A 4 26.98 -22.56 27.75
C ARG A 4 27.38 -22.58 26.27
N LYS A 5 28.13 -23.62 25.85
CA LYS A 5 28.48 -23.84 24.44
C LYS A 5 27.25 -24.17 23.59
N ILE A 6 26.33 -24.97 24.13
CA ILE A 6 25.07 -25.31 23.43
C ILE A 6 24.20 -24.03 23.24
N VAL A 7 24.06 -23.24 24.28
CA VAL A 7 23.31 -21.97 24.19
C VAL A 7 23.91 -21.03 23.14
N VAL A 8 25.23 -20.88 23.12
CA VAL A 8 25.93 -20.06 22.12
C VAL A 8 25.68 -20.57 20.69
N LEU A 9 25.79 -21.88 20.47
CA LEU A 9 25.52 -22.48 19.16
C LEU A 9 24.08 -22.30 18.71
N VAL A 10 23.10 -22.42 19.61
CA VAL A 10 21.68 -22.16 19.31
C VAL A 10 21.48 -20.70 18.95
N CYS A 11 22.07 -19.77 19.70
CA CYS A 11 21.99 -18.33 19.35
C CYS A 11 22.60 -18.03 17.98
N ILE A 12 23.75 -18.61 17.66
CA ILE A 12 24.38 -18.43 16.34
C ILE A 12 23.49 -19.01 15.22
N ALA A 13 22.92 -20.20 15.44
CA ALA A 13 22.01 -20.82 14.48
C ALA A 13 20.75 -19.97 14.27
N LEU A 14 20.15 -19.44 15.32
CA LEU A 14 19.00 -18.55 15.23
C LEU A 14 19.34 -17.24 14.49
N ILE A 15 20.49 -16.64 14.77
CA ILE A 15 20.98 -15.46 14.04
C ILE A 15 21.19 -15.79 12.56
N PHE A 16 21.81 -16.92 12.26
CA PHE A 16 22.05 -17.35 10.88
C PHE A 16 20.73 -17.61 10.12
N ILE A 17 19.77 -18.30 10.74
CA ILE A 17 18.42 -18.50 10.19
C ILE A 17 17.71 -17.16 9.97
N SER A 18 17.81 -16.23 10.92
CA SER A 18 17.25 -14.89 10.80
C SER A 18 17.85 -14.12 9.62
N ILE A 19 19.17 -14.21 9.44
CA ILE A 19 19.87 -13.62 8.29
C ILE A 19 19.38 -14.23 6.97
N LEU A 20 19.29 -15.56 6.88
CA LEU A 20 18.77 -16.23 5.68
C LEU A 20 17.32 -15.82 5.37
N MET A 21 16.49 -15.64 6.38
CA MET A 21 15.10 -15.17 6.20
C MET A 21 15.01 -13.70 5.78
N CYS A 22 15.98 -12.86 6.15
CA CYS A 22 16.07 -11.45 5.69
C CYS A 22 16.31 -11.34 4.18
N PHE A 23 16.99 -12.33 3.58
CA PHE A 23 17.26 -12.36 2.14
C PHE A 23 16.21 -13.14 1.33
N SER A 24 15.05 -13.45 1.93
CA SER A 24 13.98 -14.11 1.21
C SER A 24 13.42 -13.16 0.14
N LYS A 25 13.63 -13.52 -1.14
CA LYS A 25 13.04 -12.84 -2.30
C LYS A 25 11.58 -13.26 -2.54
N LYS A 26 10.94 -13.90 -1.57
CA LYS A 26 9.56 -14.38 -1.68
C LYS A 26 8.59 -13.21 -1.53
N ILE A 27 7.74 -13.01 -2.53
CA ILE A 27 6.61 -12.07 -2.46
C ILE A 27 5.40 -12.85 -1.93
N ASP A 28 4.88 -12.43 -0.78
CA ASP A 28 3.68 -13.03 -0.20
C ASP A 28 2.42 -12.49 -0.90
N VAL A 29 1.41 -13.33 -1.01
CA VAL A 29 0.07 -12.97 -1.49
C VAL A 29 -0.89 -13.09 -0.32
N THR A 30 -1.33 -11.95 0.22
CA THR A 30 -2.33 -11.92 1.29
C THR A 30 -3.72 -11.69 0.69
N LYS A 31 -4.70 -12.50 1.10
CA LYS A 31 -6.06 -12.44 0.57
C LYS A 31 -7.04 -12.04 1.67
N TYR A 32 -7.91 -11.10 1.36
CA TYR A 32 -9.01 -10.68 2.23
C TYR A 32 -10.34 -10.76 1.48
N THR A 33 -11.39 -11.16 2.19
CA THR A 33 -12.76 -10.99 1.71
C THR A 33 -13.43 -9.87 2.50
N ILE A 34 -14.01 -8.92 1.79
CA ILE A 34 -14.76 -7.80 2.34
C ILE A 34 -16.22 -7.99 1.97
N SER A 35 -17.05 -8.13 3.02
CA SER A 35 -18.49 -8.26 2.84
C SER A 35 -19.20 -7.04 3.40
N ASN A 36 -20.05 -6.40 2.61
CA ASN A 36 -20.84 -5.23 2.98
C ASN A 36 -22.18 -5.24 2.24
N LYS A 37 -23.23 -4.69 2.85
CA LYS A 37 -24.57 -4.60 2.25
C LYS A 37 -24.63 -3.61 1.09
N LYS A 38 -23.74 -2.62 1.08
CA LYS A 38 -23.62 -1.63 0.00
C LYS A 38 -22.90 -2.16 -1.25
N ILE A 39 -22.27 -3.34 -1.17
CA ILE A 39 -21.64 -3.96 -2.33
C ILE A 39 -22.75 -4.56 -3.20
N PRO A 40 -22.93 -4.10 -4.45
CA PRO A 40 -23.90 -4.67 -5.36
C PRO A 40 -23.60 -6.15 -5.67
N GLU A 41 -24.63 -6.93 -5.97
CA GLU A 41 -24.47 -8.37 -6.29
C GLU A 41 -23.57 -8.61 -7.49
N GLU A 42 -23.56 -7.70 -8.45
CA GLU A 42 -22.72 -7.73 -9.63
C GLU A 42 -21.22 -7.76 -9.27
N PHE A 43 -20.87 -7.19 -8.11
CA PHE A 43 -19.48 -7.18 -7.59
C PHE A 43 -19.13 -8.43 -6.76
N ASN A 44 -19.99 -9.42 -6.66
CA ASN A 44 -19.63 -10.69 -6.02
C ASN A 44 -18.42 -11.33 -6.73
N GLY A 45 -17.35 -11.56 -5.96
CA GLY A 45 -16.11 -12.12 -6.48
C GLY A 45 -15.18 -11.12 -7.15
N PHE A 46 -15.56 -9.81 -7.23
CA PHE A 46 -14.71 -8.76 -7.80
C PHE A 46 -13.40 -8.64 -7.01
N LYS A 47 -12.28 -8.73 -7.72
CA LYS A 47 -10.94 -8.76 -7.14
C LYS A 47 -10.22 -7.44 -7.37
N ILE A 48 -9.87 -6.77 -6.29
CA ILE A 48 -8.98 -5.62 -6.26
C ILE A 48 -7.60 -6.10 -5.84
N LEU A 49 -6.58 -5.85 -6.65
CA LEU A 49 -5.19 -6.13 -6.27
C LEU A 49 -4.51 -4.83 -5.85
N GLN A 50 -3.98 -4.81 -4.64
CA GLN A 50 -3.26 -3.66 -4.10
C GLN A 50 -1.74 -3.87 -4.19
N LEU A 51 -1.06 -2.91 -4.82
CA LEU A 51 0.38 -2.70 -4.80
C LEU A 51 0.68 -1.42 -4.02
N SER A 52 1.79 -1.39 -3.30
CA SER A 52 2.22 -0.23 -2.51
C SER A 52 3.71 -0.24 -2.27
N ASP A 53 4.28 0.93 -2.03
CA ASP A 53 5.65 1.08 -1.50
C ASP A 53 6.68 0.25 -2.28
N PHE A 54 6.74 0.43 -3.58
CA PHE A 54 7.70 -0.25 -4.47
C PHE A 54 9.08 0.41 -4.41
N HIS A 55 9.12 1.75 -4.22
CA HIS A 55 10.32 2.60 -4.06
C HIS A 55 11.37 2.44 -5.16
N SER A 56 10.98 2.10 -6.36
CA SER A 56 11.92 1.86 -7.48
C SER A 56 13.00 0.81 -7.18
N GLU A 57 12.87 0.05 -6.08
CA GLU A 57 13.87 -0.95 -5.65
C GLU A 57 13.68 -2.32 -6.30
N GLY A 58 12.88 -2.39 -7.38
CA GLY A 58 12.72 -3.63 -8.14
C GLY A 58 14.02 -4.04 -8.79
N TYR A 59 14.55 -5.20 -8.43
CA TYR A 59 15.48 -5.90 -9.31
C TYR A 59 14.66 -6.54 -10.43
N ARG A 60 15.17 -6.59 -11.63
CA ARG A 60 14.47 -7.09 -12.82
C ARG A 60 13.79 -8.47 -12.59
N ASP A 61 14.51 -9.41 -11.97
CA ASP A 61 13.95 -10.73 -11.63
C ASP A 61 12.80 -10.67 -10.61
N THR A 62 12.77 -9.66 -9.76
CA THR A 62 11.68 -9.43 -8.80
C THR A 62 10.47 -8.81 -9.49
N THR A 63 10.70 -7.84 -10.38
CA THR A 63 9.65 -7.18 -11.17
C THR A 63 8.94 -8.18 -12.09
N GLU A 64 9.69 -9.01 -12.82
CA GLU A 64 9.13 -10.06 -13.67
C GLU A 64 8.27 -11.06 -12.87
N ARG A 65 8.77 -11.55 -11.72
CA ARG A 65 8.01 -12.44 -10.84
C ARG A 65 6.76 -11.78 -10.24
N LEU A 66 6.82 -10.48 -9.98
CA LEU A 66 5.66 -9.72 -9.50
C LEU A 66 4.59 -9.64 -10.59
N ILE A 67 4.98 -9.31 -11.83
CA ILE A 67 4.09 -9.29 -12.99
C ILE A 67 3.42 -10.65 -13.21
N ASP A 68 4.20 -11.74 -13.18
CA ASP A 68 3.67 -13.10 -13.32
C ASP A 68 2.68 -13.45 -12.19
N LYS A 69 2.97 -13.07 -10.95
CA LYS A 69 2.04 -13.28 -9.84
C LYS A 69 0.74 -12.51 -10.03
N VAL A 70 0.80 -11.26 -10.47
CA VAL A 70 -0.39 -10.44 -10.72
C VAL A 70 -1.22 -11.07 -11.84
N LYS A 71 -0.60 -11.46 -12.96
CA LYS A 71 -1.27 -12.13 -14.08
C LYS A 71 -1.92 -13.46 -13.66
N ASN A 72 -1.25 -14.25 -12.81
CA ASN A 72 -1.82 -15.51 -12.30
C ASN A 72 -2.99 -15.28 -11.32
N ILE A 73 -3.05 -14.16 -10.60
CA ILE A 73 -4.18 -13.79 -9.74
C ILE A 73 -5.36 -13.35 -10.58
N ASN A 74 -5.10 -12.72 -11.71
CA ASN A 74 -6.08 -12.17 -12.64
C ASN A 74 -7.11 -11.29 -11.90
N PRO A 75 -6.71 -10.12 -11.41
CA PRO A 75 -7.62 -9.18 -10.74
C PRO A 75 -8.53 -8.47 -11.75
N ASP A 76 -9.64 -7.91 -11.27
CA ASP A 76 -10.50 -7.04 -12.10
C ASP A 76 -9.91 -5.64 -12.23
N ILE A 77 -9.28 -5.13 -11.16
CA ILE A 77 -8.56 -3.85 -11.14
C ILE A 77 -7.30 -3.93 -10.28
N ILE A 78 -6.36 -3.03 -10.54
CA ILE A 78 -5.17 -2.82 -9.71
C ILE A 78 -5.26 -1.43 -9.08
N VAL A 79 -4.99 -1.33 -7.78
CA VAL A 79 -4.83 -0.07 -7.07
C VAL A 79 -3.39 0.06 -6.56
N MET A 80 -2.79 1.22 -6.79
CA MET A 80 -1.45 1.55 -6.32
C MET A 80 -1.57 2.63 -5.25
N THR A 81 -1.20 2.29 -4.01
CA THR A 81 -1.45 3.15 -2.84
C THR A 81 -0.23 3.98 -2.43
N GLY A 82 0.53 4.47 -3.42
CA GLY A 82 1.63 5.43 -3.24
C GLY A 82 2.99 4.79 -2.95
N ASP A 83 4.00 5.64 -2.92
CA ASP A 83 5.42 5.31 -2.76
C ASP A 83 5.89 4.25 -3.79
N MET A 84 5.38 4.35 -5.02
CA MET A 84 5.82 3.50 -6.13
C MET A 84 7.23 3.91 -6.60
N VAL A 85 7.57 5.18 -6.49
CA VAL A 85 8.91 5.72 -6.74
C VAL A 85 9.54 6.26 -5.46
N SER A 86 10.87 6.39 -5.43
CA SER A 86 11.58 7.09 -4.37
C SER A 86 11.58 8.60 -4.64
N TRP A 87 11.71 9.43 -3.59
CA TRP A 87 11.67 10.88 -3.69
C TRP A 87 12.74 11.51 -4.59
N ASP A 88 13.88 10.83 -4.79
CA ASP A 88 14.95 11.24 -5.69
C ASP A 88 14.64 10.96 -7.17
N MET A 89 13.62 10.12 -7.42
CA MET A 89 13.22 9.65 -8.75
C MET A 89 14.38 8.98 -9.52
N GLU A 90 15.25 8.30 -8.80
CA GLU A 90 16.30 7.47 -9.37
C GLU A 90 15.81 6.04 -9.60
N ASN A 91 16.41 5.33 -10.56
CA ASN A 91 16.15 3.91 -10.85
C ASN A 91 14.68 3.56 -11.11
N ILE A 92 13.90 4.46 -11.72
CA ILE A 92 12.46 4.27 -11.97
C ILE A 92 12.14 3.31 -13.11
N GLU A 93 13.11 2.73 -13.79
CA GLU A 93 12.87 1.87 -14.96
C GLU A 93 12.09 0.59 -14.58
N GLU A 94 12.37 -0.01 -13.42
CA GLU A 94 11.67 -1.22 -12.98
C GLU A 94 10.19 -0.94 -12.67
N VAL A 95 9.86 0.20 -12.07
CA VAL A 95 8.47 0.58 -11.86
C VAL A 95 7.76 0.91 -13.18
N LYS A 96 8.45 1.50 -14.14
CA LYS A 96 7.91 1.74 -15.48
C LYS A 96 7.60 0.43 -16.20
N ILE A 97 8.51 -0.56 -16.14
CA ILE A 97 8.30 -1.90 -16.69
C ILE A 97 7.08 -2.54 -16.05
N LEU A 98 6.97 -2.47 -14.70
CA LEU A 98 5.83 -3.00 -13.96
C LEU A 98 4.52 -2.36 -14.42
N ILE A 99 4.43 -1.03 -14.40
CA ILE A 99 3.22 -0.30 -14.77
C ILE A 99 2.84 -0.59 -16.21
N LYS A 100 3.77 -0.49 -17.16
CA LYS A 100 3.53 -0.77 -18.57
C LYS A 100 2.97 -2.18 -18.78
N SER A 101 3.62 -3.20 -18.21
CA SER A 101 3.21 -4.59 -18.40
C SER A 101 1.84 -4.91 -17.79
N LEU A 102 1.43 -4.19 -16.74
CA LEU A 102 0.15 -4.40 -16.08
C LEU A 102 -0.97 -3.56 -16.69
N SER A 103 -0.69 -2.34 -17.15
CA SER A 103 -1.67 -1.44 -17.78
C SER A 103 -2.17 -1.96 -19.14
N GLU A 104 -1.37 -2.79 -19.81
CA GLU A 104 -1.81 -3.47 -21.05
C GLU A 104 -2.98 -4.45 -20.82
N VAL A 105 -3.21 -4.89 -19.58
CA VAL A 105 -4.17 -5.95 -19.25
C VAL A 105 -5.23 -5.50 -18.27
N TYR A 106 -4.88 -4.63 -17.32
CA TYR A 106 -5.74 -4.27 -16.19
C TYR A 106 -5.92 -2.76 -16.06
N PRO A 107 -7.14 -2.28 -15.70
CA PRO A 107 -7.31 -0.91 -15.23
C PRO A 107 -6.47 -0.68 -13.97
N ILE A 108 -5.69 0.41 -13.96
CA ILE A 108 -4.82 0.80 -12.84
C ILE A 108 -5.28 2.14 -12.30
N TYR A 109 -5.51 2.19 -10.99
CA TYR A 109 -5.82 3.40 -10.22
C TYR A 109 -4.69 3.70 -9.25
N TYR A 110 -4.27 4.94 -9.22
CA TYR A 110 -3.06 5.36 -8.53
C TYR A 110 -3.31 6.57 -7.65
N ILE A 111 -2.69 6.59 -6.47
CA ILE A 111 -2.55 7.78 -5.64
C ILE A 111 -1.07 8.01 -5.31
N ASP A 112 -0.70 9.26 -5.06
CA ASP A 112 0.63 9.59 -4.57
C ASP A 112 0.81 9.16 -3.10
N GLY A 113 2.03 8.74 -2.75
CA GLY A 113 2.50 8.64 -1.39
C GLY A 113 3.34 9.86 -0.99
N ASN A 114 4.00 9.80 0.15
CA ASN A 114 4.85 10.91 0.60
C ASN A 114 6.13 11.04 -0.24
N HIS A 115 6.62 9.97 -0.86
CA HIS A 115 7.79 10.02 -1.74
C HIS A 115 7.48 10.73 -3.05
N GLU A 116 6.32 10.49 -3.66
CA GLU A 116 5.87 11.23 -4.83
C GLU A 116 5.66 12.71 -4.53
N HIS A 117 5.01 13.04 -3.41
CA HIS A 117 4.83 14.44 -3.00
C HIS A 117 6.17 15.16 -2.77
N LEU A 118 7.15 14.47 -2.18
CA LEU A 118 8.48 15.04 -2.00
C LEU A 118 9.20 15.19 -3.34
N ALA A 119 9.03 14.24 -4.27
CA ALA A 119 9.55 14.33 -5.62
C ALA A 119 8.92 15.49 -6.41
N GLU A 120 7.61 15.72 -6.26
CA GLU A 120 6.92 16.87 -6.87
C GLU A 120 7.58 18.20 -6.47
N VAL A 121 7.99 18.34 -5.20
CA VAL A 121 8.66 19.56 -4.70
C VAL A 121 10.13 19.62 -5.10
N LEU A 122 10.89 18.53 -4.96
CA LEU A 122 12.35 18.53 -5.09
C LEU A 122 12.86 18.07 -6.45
N ARG A 123 12.04 17.40 -7.26
CA ARG A 123 12.36 16.80 -8.54
C ARG A 123 11.24 17.01 -9.56
N GLN A 124 10.60 18.16 -9.54
CA GLN A 124 9.38 18.50 -10.28
C GLN A 124 9.39 17.97 -11.74
N GLY A 125 10.40 18.25 -12.53
CA GLY A 125 10.45 17.81 -13.92
C GLY A 125 10.50 16.27 -14.09
N ARG A 126 11.13 15.55 -13.16
CA ARG A 126 11.12 14.06 -13.18
C ARG A 126 9.77 13.50 -12.77
N TYR A 127 9.14 14.12 -11.77
CA TYR A 127 7.81 13.74 -11.31
C TYR A 127 6.75 13.99 -12.40
N GLU A 128 6.79 15.15 -13.06
CA GLU A 128 5.90 15.46 -14.18
C GLU A 128 6.08 14.48 -15.34
N ALA A 129 7.33 14.13 -15.67
CA ALA A 129 7.61 13.13 -16.71
C ALA A 129 7.09 11.74 -16.36
N PHE A 130 7.15 11.33 -15.08
CA PHE A 130 6.59 10.08 -14.61
C PHE A 130 5.05 10.08 -14.67
N ASN A 131 4.40 11.18 -14.23
CA ASN A 131 2.95 11.32 -14.32
C ASN A 131 2.45 11.29 -15.76
N LYS A 132 3.17 11.98 -16.67
CA LYS A 132 2.85 11.93 -18.10
C LYS A 132 2.97 10.50 -18.65
N PHE A 133 4.02 9.79 -18.30
CA PHE A 133 4.20 8.38 -18.66
C PHE A 133 3.03 7.51 -18.18
N MET A 134 2.59 7.66 -16.94
CA MET A 134 1.42 6.93 -16.41
C MET A 134 0.14 7.27 -17.18
N GLN A 135 -0.07 8.56 -17.46
CA GLN A 135 -1.24 9.03 -18.21
C GLN A 135 -1.27 8.47 -19.64
N GLU A 136 -0.12 8.43 -20.33
CA GLU A 136 0.01 7.85 -21.67
C GLU A 136 -0.32 6.35 -21.69
N LEU A 137 -0.15 5.65 -20.58
CA LEU A 137 -0.51 4.23 -20.40
C LEU A 137 -1.96 4.03 -19.93
N GLY A 138 -2.74 5.08 -19.78
CA GLY A 138 -4.13 4.99 -19.30
C GLY A 138 -4.28 4.73 -17.80
N VAL A 139 -3.22 4.94 -17.00
CA VAL A 139 -3.33 4.86 -15.54
C VAL A 139 -4.15 6.05 -15.03
N THR A 140 -5.17 5.77 -14.23
CA THR A 140 -6.00 6.80 -13.61
C THR A 140 -5.39 7.23 -12.28
N THR A 141 -4.82 8.43 -12.24
CA THR A 141 -4.35 9.06 -10.98
C THR A 141 -5.49 9.79 -10.32
N ILE A 142 -5.79 9.45 -9.05
CA ILE A 142 -6.87 10.05 -8.27
C ILE A 142 -6.26 10.97 -7.22
N LYS A 143 -6.45 12.30 -7.40
CA LYS A 143 -5.91 13.33 -6.50
C LYS A 143 -7.03 14.12 -5.85
N ASN A 144 -7.40 13.78 -4.61
CA ASN A 144 -8.48 14.42 -3.84
C ASN A 144 -9.81 14.42 -4.58
N ASP A 145 -10.11 13.31 -5.24
CA ASP A 145 -11.27 13.13 -6.10
C ASP A 145 -11.71 11.65 -6.03
N TYR A 146 -12.67 11.25 -6.88
CA TYR A 146 -13.12 9.89 -7.01
C TYR A 146 -13.43 9.50 -8.46
N VAL A 147 -13.54 8.20 -8.66
CA VAL A 147 -14.06 7.60 -9.88
C VAL A 147 -15.06 6.51 -9.54
N GLU A 148 -16.04 6.32 -10.38
CA GLU A 148 -16.99 5.21 -10.30
C GLU A 148 -16.45 4.02 -11.05
N ILE A 149 -16.42 2.85 -10.39
CA ILE A 149 -16.06 1.59 -11.00
C ILE A 149 -17.34 0.84 -11.33
N TYR A 150 -17.61 0.68 -12.61
CA TYR A 150 -18.82 0.04 -13.09
C TYR A 150 -18.66 -1.47 -13.29
N LYS A 151 -19.75 -2.20 -13.00
CA LYS A 151 -19.94 -3.59 -13.39
C LYS A 151 -21.41 -3.80 -13.79
N GLY A 152 -21.68 -3.87 -15.09
CA GLY A 152 -23.03 -3.70 -15.63
C GLY A 152 -23.56 -2.31 -15.34
N ASP A 153 -24.77 -2.22 -14.81
CA ASP A 153 -25.43 -0.95 -14.47
C ASP A 153 -25.17 -0.49 -13.01
N LYS A 154 -24.36 -1.23 -12.27
CA LYS A 154 -24.00 -0.94 -10.89
C LYS A 154 -22.57 -0.42 -10.77
N TYR A 155 -22.33 0.37 -9.75
CA TYR A 155 -21.00 0.92 -9.48
C TYR A 155 -20.65 0.89 -8.00
N ILE A 156 -19.37 1.06 -7.72
CA ILE A 156 -18.80 1.36 -6.42
C ILE A 156 -17.88 2.57 -6.58
N ASN A 157 -17.74 3.37 -5.52
CA ASN A 157 -16.89 4.56 -5.57
C ASN A 157 -15.47 4.23 -5.12
N LEU A 158 -14.48 4.72 -5.87
CA LEU A 158 -13.07 4.64 -5.56
C LEU A 158 -12.50 6.06 -5.41
N TYR A 159 -12.25 6.47 -4.19
CA TYR A 159 -11.68 7.77 -3.83
C TYR A 159 -10.17 7.70 -3.64
N GLY A 160 -9.48 8.80 -3.92
CA GLY A 160 -8.05 8.95 -3.63
C GLY A 160 -7.80 10.22 -2.82
N ILE A 161 -7.12 10.11 -1.69
CA ILE A 161 -6.72 11.27 -0.89
C ILE A 161 -5.22 11.48 -0.90
N ASN A 162 -4.80 12.70 -1.21
CA ASN A 162 -3.45 13.18 -1.04
C ASN A 162 -3.35 13.96 0.28
N LEU A 163 -2.43 13.55 1.14
CA LEU A 163 -2.20 14.23 2.41
C LEU A 163 -1.09 15.26 2.25
N PRO A 164 -1.14 16.38 3.01
CA PRO A 164 -0.07 17.36 2.96
C PRO A 164 1.23 16.78 3.49
N LEU A 165 2.35 17.18 2.89
CA LEU A 165 3.66 16.91 3.47
C LEU A 165 3.78 17.64 4.83
N ASP A 166 4.34 16.95 5.82
CA ASP A 166 4.81 17.64 7.03
C ASP A 166 5.86 18.68 6.63
N GLY A 167 5.50 19.94 6.74
CA GLY A 167 6.30 21.08 6.25
C GLY A 167 7.69 21.23 6.89
N ALA A 168 8.01 20.45 7.92
CA ALA A 168 9.30 20.50 8.61
C ALA A 168 10.28 19.40 8.19
N THR A 169 9.81 18.23 7.79
CA THR A 169 10.68 17.06 7.56
C THR A 169 10.39 16.25 6.30
N GLY A 170 9.23 16.46 5.67
CA GLY A 170 8.84 15.76 4.44
C GLY A 170 8.73 14.22 4.52
N VAL A 171 9.06 13.61 5.64
CA VAL A 171 9.30 12.17 5.74
C VAL A 171 8.49 11.45 6.83
N TYR A 172 7.91 12.19 7.81
CA TYR A 172 7.37 11.54 9.02
C TYR A 172 5.87 11.80 9.22
N VAL A 173 5.06 11.23 8.32
CA VAL A 173 3.60 11.35 8.39
C VAL A 173 3.02 10.73 9.67
N ASP A 174 3.66 9.74 10.27
CA ASP A 174 3.16 9.07 11.49
C ASP A 174 3.12 9.98 12.73
N LYS A 175 3.87 11.08 12.73
CA LYS A 175 3.87 12.08 13.83
C LYS A 175 3.10 13.35 13.48
N PHE A 176 2.68 13.48 12.24
CA PHE A 176 1.92 14.61 11.77
C PHE A 176 0.50 14.59 12.35
N GLN A 177 0.02 15.74 12.81
CA GLN A 177 -1.36 15.90 13.23
C GLN A 177 -2.15 16.54 12.09
N LEU A 178 -2.98 15.73 11.45
CA LEU A 178 -3.87 16.23 10.43
C LEU A 178 -4.93 17.16 11.04
N GLU A 179 -5.23 18.28 10.38
CA GLU A 179 -6.29 19.19 10.79
C GLU A 179 -7.60 18.41 10.99
N LYS A 180 -8.37 18.78 12.03
CA LYS A 180 -9.72 18.23 12.19
C LYS A 180 -10.53 18.53 10.94
N ASN A 181 -11.25 17.55 10.43
CA ASN A 181 -12.07 17.65 9.23
C ASN A 181 -11.26 17.90 7.93
N TYR A 182 -9.94 17.59 7.91
CA TYR A 182 -9.16 17.71 6.68
C TYR A 182 -9.77 16.85 5.55
N VAL A 183 -10.13 15.62 5.86
CA VAL A 183 -10.69 14.67 4.88
C VAL A 183 -12.00 15.21 4.30
N GLU A 184 -12.90 15.72 5.16
CA GLU A 184 -14.19 16.28 4.76
C GLU A 184 -14.06 17.57 3.96
N LYS A 185 -12.97 18.32 4.14
CA LYS A 185 -12.70 19.54 3.37
C LYS A 185 -12.03 19.25 2.03
N THR A 186 -11.33 18.13 1.94
CA THR A 186 -10.47 17.81 0.81
C THR A 186 -11.13 16.90 -0.21
N LEU A 187 -11.93 15.94 0.24
CA LEU A 187 -12.64 15.01 -0.63
C LEU A 187 -14.07 15.48 -0.90
N PRO A 188 -14.62 15.13 -2.08
CA PRO A 188 -16.06 15.15 -2.28
C PRO A 188 -16.80 14.38 -1.19
N GLU A 189 -18.05 14.71 -0.90
CA GLU A 189 -18.86 14.01 0.10
C GLU A 189 -18.99 12.53 -0.28
N ALA A 190 -18.82 11.66 0.72
CA ALA A 190 -19.01 10.23 0.50
C ALA A 190 -20.49 9.92 0.31
N ASP A 191 -20.79 9.17 -0.73
CA ASP A 191 -22.17 8.71 -0.96
C ASP A 191 -22.60 7.75 0.17
N GLY A 192 -23.66 8.11 0.88
CA GLY A 192 -24.19 7.31 1.99
C GLY A 192 -24.75 5.96 1.59
N GLU A 193 -25.20 5.79 0.36
CA GLU A 193 -25.88 4.60 -0.16
C GLU A 193 -24.90 3.62 -0.86
N GLU A 194 -23.86 4.15 -1.51
CA GLU A 194 -22.92 3.37 -2.29
C GLU A 194 -21.72 2.88 -1.46
N PHE A 195 -21.03 1.86 -1.97
CA PHE A 195 -19.84 1.31 -1.32
C PHE A 195 -18.61 2.17 -1.63
N ASN A 196 -18.08 2.86 -0.62
CA ASN A 196 -16.99 3.80 -0.73
C ASN A 196 -15.64 3.17 -0.35
N ILE A 197 -14.76 3.04 -1.32
CA ILE A 197 -13.37 2.62 -1.14
C ILE A 197 -12.50 3.88 -1.15
N LEU A 198 -11.68 4.05 -0.11
CA LEU A 198 -10.70 5.14 -0.03
C LEU A 198 -9.29 4.59 -0.17
N LEU A 199 -8.57 5.05 -1.17
CA LEU A 199 -7.12 4.91 -1.27
C LEU A 199 -6.48 6.04 -0.48
N ALA A 200 -5.68 5.67 0.53
CA ALA A 200 -4.96 6.61 1.37
C ALA A 200 -3.59 6.03 1.72
N HIS A 201 -2.50 6.70 1.33
CA HIS A 201 -1.17 6.13 1.52
C HIS A 201 -0.91 5.78 2.99
N THR A 202 -1.17 6.70 3.94
CA THR A 202 -0.93 6.43 5.36
C THR A 202 -2.16 5.92 6.12
N PRO A 203 -2.04 4.88 6.97
CA PRO A 203 -3.14 4.34 7.77
C PRO A 203 -3.46 5.15 9.04
N THR A 204 -2.61 6.10 9.41
CA THR A 204 -2.65 6.78 10.71
C THR A 204 -3.97 7.50 10.96
N PHE A 205 -4.58 8.07 9.91
CA PHE A 205 -5.78 8.89 10.02
C PHE A 205 -7.09 8.13 9.81
N ILE A 206 -7.08 6.84 9.98
CA ILE A 206 -8.28 5.97 9.80
C ILE A 206 -9.52 6.48 10.53
N LYS A 207 -9.38 7.16 11.68
CA LYS A 207 -10.53 7.73 12.39
C LYS A 207 -11.22 8.85 11.60
N GLN A 208 -10.45 9.67 10.87
CA GLN A 208 -10.99 10.71 9.99
C GLN A 208 -11.57 10.09 8.72
N TYR A 209 -10.88 9.12 8.11
CA TYR A 209 -11.40 8.38 6.95
C TYR A 209 -12.75 7.72 7.25
N SER A 210 -12.85 7.09 8.43
CA SER A 210 -14.09 6.46 8.86
C SER A 210 -15.21 7.46 9.21
N LYS A 211 -14.85 8.65 9.71
CA LYS A 211 -15.82 9.73 9.99
C LYS A 211 -16.36 10.33 8.70
N TRP A 212 -15.51 10.48 7.69
CA TRP A 212 -15.89 10.98 6.37
C TRP A 212 -16.84 10.03 5.64
N GLY A 213 -16.76 8.72 5.84
CA GLY A 213 -17.69 7.75 5.24
C GLY A 213 -17.06 6.62 4.45
N ALA A 214 -15.73 6.40 4.56
CA ALA A 214 -15.10 5.25 3.93
C ALA A 214 -15.63 3.93 4.49
N ASP A 215 -16.09 3.02 3.64
CA ASP A 215 -16.45 1.64 4.01
C ASP A 215 -15.22 0.75 4.05
N LEU A 216 -14.32 0.91 3.06
CA LEU A 216 -13.03 0.24 2.94
C LEU A 216 -11.92 1.26 2.74
N VAL A 217 -10.83 1.14 3.48
CA VAL A 217 -9.59 1.94 3.29
C VAL A 217 -8.46 1.00 2.90
N LEU A 218 -7.75 1.34 1.83
CA LEU A 218 -6.55 0.63 1.39
C LEU A 218 -5.34 1.55 1.59
N ALA A 219 -4.38 1.10 2.40
CA ALA A 219 -3.21 1.90 2.79
C ALA A 219 -1.91 1.11 2.69
N GLY A 220 -0.78 1.83 2.63
CA GLY A 220 0.59 1.32 2.65
C GLY A 220 1.42 1.99 3.74
N HIS A 221 2.56 2.60 3.34
CA HIS A 221 3.44 3.47 4.12
C HIS A 221 4.21 2.80 5.26
N MET A 222 3.61 1.86 5.97
CA MET A 222 4.16 1.33 7.24
C MET A 222 5.20 0.22 7.05
N HIS A 223 5.38 -0.25 5.81
CA HIS A 223 6.33 -1.32 5.45
C HIS A 223 6.25 -2.55 6.37
N GLY A 224 5.07 -2.86 6.91
CA GLY A 224 4.91 -3.95 7.87
C GLY A 224 5.60 -3.72 9.22
N GLY A 225 6.13 -2.51 9.46
CA GLY A 225 6.94 -2.18 10.63
C GLY A 225 8.38 -2.69 10.50
N ILE A 226 8.99 -2.58 9.30
CA ILE A 226 10.39 -2.91 8.94
C ILE A 226 10.80 -4.33 9.38
N ALA A 227 10.81 -4.57 10.69
CA ALA A 227 10.98 -5.89 11.33
C ALA A 227 9.68 -6.28 12.03
N ARG A 228 9.36 -7.57 12.04
CA ARG A 228 8.14 -8.11 12.65
C ARG A 228 8.46 -9.18 13.68
N ILE A 229 7.59 -9.33 14.67
CA ILE A 229 7.62 -10.48 15.54
C ILE A 229 7.08 -11.69 14.75
N PRO A 230 7.86 -12.77 14.60
CA PRO A 230 7.43 -13.96 13.85
C PRO A 230 6.07 -14.48 14.31
N PHE A 231 5.25 -14.92 13.34
CA PHE A 231 3.92 -15.49 13.56
C PHE A 231 2.89 -14.52 14.16
N THR A 232 3.18 -13.22 14.18
CA THR A 232 2.27 -12.16 14.65
C THR A 232 2.05 -11.10 13.57
N ASN A 233 1.08 -10.19 13.81
CA ASN A 233 0.91 -8.99 12.98
C ASN A 233 1.61 -7.76 13.58
N ILE A 234 2.53 -7.94 14.53
CA ILE A 234 3.19 -6.86 15.25
C ILE A 234 4.45 -6.45 14.49
N GLY A 235 4.46 -5.21 13.99
CA GLY A 235 5.66 -4.55 13.48
C GLY A 235 6.44 -3.92 14.62
N LEU A 236 7.77 -3.88 14.52
CA LEU A 236 8.64 -3.35 15.58
C LEU A 236 8.91 -1.86 15.41
N LEU A 237 9.07 -1.36 14.18
CA LEU A 237 9.49 0.00 13.91
C LEU A 237 8.90 0.50 12.59
N SER A 238 8.13 1.60 12.61
CA SER A 238 7.66 2.23 11.36
C SER A 238 8.78 3.01 10.66
N PRO A 239 8.62 3.34 9.35
CA PRO A 239 9.51 4.30 8.68
C PRO A 239 9.64 5.62 9.44
N GLY A 240 8.56 6.13 10.03
CA GLY A 240 8.53 7.31 10.90
C GLY A 240 9.12 7.10 12.30
N ARG A 241 9.86 5.99 12.55
CA ARG A 241 10.53 5.65 13.81
C ARG A 241 9.60 5.49 15.02
N THR A 242 8.32 5.18 14.78
CA THR A 242 7.40 4.79 15.85
C THR A 242 7.65 3.33 16.23
N ILE A 243 7.90 3.08 17.52
CA ILE A 243 8.08 1.73 18.05
C ILE A 243 6.70 1.10 18.24
N PHE A 244 6.54 -0.15 17.82
CA PHE A 244 5.27 -0.90 17.83
C PHE A 244 4.10 -0.12 17.21
N PRO A 245 4.22 0.27 15.91
CA PRO A 245 3.17 1.04 15.26
C PRO A 245 1.85 0.26 15.24
N LYS A 246 0.78 0.93 15.62
CA LYS A 246 -0.54 0.31 15.78
C LYS A 246 -1.09 -0.32 14.49
N TYR A 247 -0.81 0.29 13.36
CA TYR A 247 -1.33 -0.12 12.05
C TYR A 247 -0.20 -0.55 11.11
N ALA A 248 0.67 -1.46 11.57
CA ALA A 248 1.84 -1.88 10.80
C ALA A 248 1.49 -2.64 9.52
N ALA A 249 0.56 -3.57 9.59
CA ALA A 249 0.09 -4.39 8.46
C ALA A 249 -1.16 -5.17 8.82
N GLY A 250 -1.96 -5.54 7.83
CA GLY A 250 -3.11 -6.43 8.02
C GLY A 250 -4.45 -5.72 7.99
N LYS A 251 -5.48 -6.39 8.50
CA LYS A 251 -6.88 -5.93 8.48
C LYS A 251 -7.29 -5.36 9.84
N PHE A 252 -7.84 -4.16 9.83
CA PHE A 252 -8.33 -3.46 11.02
C PHE A 252 -9.79 -3.05 10.83
N LYS A 253 -10.56 -3.08 11.93
CA LYS A 253 -11.92 -2.54 11.97
C LYS A 253 -11.90 -1.30 12.86
N VAL A 254 -12.32 -0.16 12.32
CA VAL A 254 -12.42 1.10 13.06
C VAL A 254 -13.78 1.73 12.76
N ARG A 255 -14.65 1.83 13.78
CA ARG A 255 -16.06 2.22 13.62
C ARG A 255 -16.72 1.34 12.53
N ASN A 256 -17.29 1.96 11.50
CA ASN A 256 -17.97 1.27 10.40
C ASN A 256 -17.01 0.87 9.27
N SER A 257 -15.78 1.38 9.26
CA SER A 257 -14.80 1.14 8.21
C SER A 257 -13.95 -0.10 8.46
N THR A 258 -13.61 -0.79 7.41
CA THR A 258 -12.52 -1.77 7.38
C THR A 258 -11.31 -1.11 6.74
N MET A 259 -10.13 -1.26 7.33
CA MET A 259 -8.86 -0.82 6.72
C MET A 259 -7.95 -2.02 6.49
N ILE A 260 -7.32 -2.04 5.34
CA ILE A 260 -6.26 -2.99 4.99
C ILE A 260 -4.97 -2.18 4.81
N VAL A 261 -3.92 -2.59 5.51
CA VAL A 261 -2.58 -1.99 5.42
C VAL A 261 -1.66 -3.01 4.79
N ASN A 262 -1.17 -2.68 3.59
CA ASN A 262 -0.22 -3.48 2.83
C ASN A 262 1.20 -3.25 3.38
N ARG A 263 2.04 -4.30 3.34
CA ARG A 263 3.44 -4.23 3.81
C ARG A 263 4.41 -3.65 2.78
N GLY A 264 3.91 -3.36 1.59
CA GLY A 264 4.74 -2.86 0.50
C GLY A 264 5.65 -3.92 -0.13
N ILE A 265 6.21 -3.58 -1.28
CA ILE A 265 7.07 -4.46 -2.09
C ILE A 265 8.54 -4.11 -1.88
N GLY A 266 8.89 -2.83 -1.96
CA GLY A 266 10.24 -2.30 -1.74
C GLY A 266 10.62 -2.20 -0.27
N THR A 267 11.75 -1.57 0.01
CA THR A 267 12.20 -1.31 1.38
C THR A 267 12.08 0.17 1.72
N SER A 268 11.97 0.49 3.00
CA SER A 268 12.04 1.88 3.47
C SER A 268 13.50 2.37 3.52
N SER A 269 13.72 3.55 4.09
CA SER A 269 15.06 4.11 4.37
C SER A 269 16.01 3.12 5.08
N PHE A 270 15.46 2.16 5.81
CA PHE A 270 16.19 1.03 6.35
C PHE A 270 16.12 -0.11 5.34
N LYS A 271 17.04 -0.23 4.41
CA LYS A 271 17.06 -1.27 3.36
C LYS A 271 17.07 -2.71 3.91
N LEU A 272 16.15 -3.00 4.83
CA LEU A 272 16.07 -4.26 5.60
C LEU A 272 14.62 -4.64 5.87
N ARG A 273 14.33 -5.93 5.69
CA ARG A 273 13.09 -6.59 6.12
C ARG A 273 13.42 -7.82 6.93
N ILE A 274 12.97 -7.88 8.20
CA ILE A 274 13.19 -9.03 9.10
C ILE A 274 11.85 -9.69 9.41
N PHE A 275 11.66 -10.95 9.05
CA PHE A 275 10.38 -11.69 9.14
C PHE A 275 9.21 -10.94 8.48
N ASN A 276 9.52 -10.19 7.43
CA ASN A 276 8.63 -9.20 6.81
C ASN A 276 8.79 -9.23 5.29
N ASN A 277 8.34 -10.31 4.65
CA ASN A 277 8.42 -10.44 3.20
C ASN A 277 7.65 -9.33 2.48
N PRO A 278 8.09 -8.91 1.28
CA PRO A 278 7.28 -8.12 0.36
C PRO A 278 5.89 -8.71 0.19
N GLU A 279 4.88 -7.86 0.02
CA GLU A 279 3.50 -8.28 -0.04
C GLU A 279 2.74 -7.64 -1.19
N ILE A 280 1.92 -8.44 -1.83
CA ILE A 280 0.78 -7.98 -2.63
C ILE A 280 -0.52 -8.41 -1.94
N THR A 281 -1.52 -7.54 -1.97
CA THR A 281 -2.79 -7.83 -1.30
C THR A 281 -3.91 -8.00 -2.32
N VAL A 282 -4.72 -9.04 -2.14
CA VAL A 282 -5.90 -9.32 -2.97
C VAL A 282 -7.14 -9.16 -2.11
N ILE A 283 -8.02 -8.27 -2.50
CA ILE A 283 -9.29 -8.00 -1.84
C ILE A 283 -10.42 -8.51 -2.74
N THR A 284 -11.19 -9.47 -2.23
CA THR A 284 -12.38 -9.97 -2.93
C THR A 284 -13.63 -9.35 -2.29
N LEU A 285 -14.43 -8.67 -3.09
CA LEU A 285 -15.70 -8.08 -2.66
C LEU A 285 -16.79 -9.14 -2.61
N LYS A 286 -17.71 -8.99 -1.64
CA LYS A 286 -18.87 -9.87 -1.46
C LYS A 286 -20.07 -9.07 -0.99
N SER A 287 -21.15 -9.11 -1.72
CA SER A 287 -22.46 -8.63 -1.29
C SER A 287 -22.97 -9.43 -0.09
N LYS A 288 -23.80 -8.82 0.78
CA LYS A 288 -24.43 -9.44 1.97
C LYS A 288 -25.94 -9.52 1.79
#